data_69955c9915e7ed16312356771b11c285
#
_entry.id   69955c9915e7ed16312356771b11c285
#
_cell.length_a   1.000
_cell.length_b   1.000
_cell.length_c   1.000
_cell.angle_alpha   90.00
_cell.angle_beta   90.00
_cell.angle_gamma   90.00
#
_symmetry.space_group_name_H-M   'P 1'
#
loop_
_entity.id
_entity.type
_entity.pdbx_description
1 polymer ?
#
loop_
_entity_poly.entity_id
_entity_poly.type
_entity_poly.pdbx_seq_one_letter_code
_entity_poly.pdbx_strand_id
1 'polypeptide(L)'
;MAKKVTGIIKLQIPAGQANPAPPVGPALGQHGVNIMEFCKAFNAQTAQENGRIIPVEITVYEDRSFTFITKTPPAAVLIKEALRLEKGSAEPNRNKVGRLSRDQVRAIAETKLPDLNARDVDHAALIIAGTARSMGVEVDL
;
A
#
# COMPACT_ATOMS: atom_id res chain seq x y z
N MET A 1 -20.91 23.05 -2.15
CA MET A 1 -20.01 23.23 -3.28
C MET A 1 -18.74 22.41 -3.08
N ALA A 2 -18.23 21.85 -4.17
CA ALA A 2 -17.00 21.10 -4.11
C ALA A 2 -15.81 22.04 -3.81
N LYS A 3 -15.00 21.68 -2.86
CA LYS A 3 -13.79 22.44 -2.54
C LYS A 3 -12.73 22.19 -3.60
N LYS A 4 -11.92 23.19 -3.88
CA LYS A 4 -10.85 23.05 -4.84
C LYS A 4 -9.68 22.28 -4.23
N VAL A 5 -9.17 21.29 -4.95
CA VAL A 5 -8.04 20.49 -4.53
C VAL A 5 -6.74 21.25 -4.77
N THR A 6 -5.94 21.44 -3.72
CA THR A 6 -4.62 22.07 -3.84
C THR A 6 -3.50 21.06 -4.01
N GLY A 7 -3.71 19.82 -3.59
CA GLY A 7 -2.71 18.78 -3.77
C GLY A 7 -3.19 17.42 -3.34
N ILE A 8 -2.48 16.39 -3.79
CA ILE A 8 -2.72 15.01 -3.41
C ILE A 8 -1.42 14.45 -2.89
N ILE A 9 -1.46 13.83 -1.70
CA ILE A 9 -0.30 13.24 -1.06
C ILE A 9 -0.51 11.73 -0.99
N LYS A 10 0.48 10.97 -1.43
CA LYS A 10 0.46 9.50 -1.38
C LYS A 10 1.56 9.02 -0.44
N LEU A 11 1.17 8.26 0.58
CA LEU A 11 2.10 7.76 1.59
C LEU A 11 1.84 6.28 1.85
N GLN A 12 2.86 5.61 2.36
CA GLN A 12 2.74 4.24 2.89
C GLN A 12 3.12 4.31 4.37
N ILE A 13 2.17 4.00 5.23
CA ILE A 13 2.32 4.12 6.68
C ILE A 13 1.93 2.80 7.35
N PRO A 14 2.73 2.31 8.31
CA PRO A 14 2.31 1.14 9.09
C PRO A 14 0.98 1.39 9.79
N ALA A 15 0.07 0.44 9.72
CA ALA A 15 -1.27 0.56 10.28
C ALA A 15 -1.20 0.83 11.79
N GLY A 16 -1.96 1.81 12.24
CA GLY A 16 -2.01 2.19 13.65
C GLY A 16 -0.77 2.91 14.18
N GLN A 17 0.19 3.23 13.32
CA GLN A 17 1.49 3.80 13.73
C GLN A 17 1.79 5.14 13.06
N ALA A 18 0.79 5.85 12.57
CA ALA A 18 1.00 7.18 12.02
C ALA A 18 1.40 8.15 13.15
N ASN A 19 2.44 8.93 12.91
CA ASN A 19 2.94 9.92 13.85
C ASN A 19 3.53 11.13 13.10
N PRO A 20 3.80 12.25 13.77
CA PRO A 20 4.35 13.44 13.12
C PRO A 20 5.78 13.32 12.61
N ALA A 21 6.46 12.21 12.91
CA ALA A 21 7.82 11.98 12.44
C ALA A 21 7.83 11.72 10.91
N PRO A 22 8.98 11.93 10.23
CA PRO A 22 9.06 11.60 8.80
C PRO A 22 8.64 10.14 8.53
N PRO A 23 7.96 9.86 7.38
CA PRO A 23 7.69 10.79 6.27
C PRO A 23 6.39 11.59 6.39
N VAL A 24 5.57 11.35 7.40
CA VAL A 24 4.23 11.95 7.52
C VAL A 24 4.29 13.46 7.77
N GLY A 25 5.09 13.88 8.75
CA GLY A 25 5.19 15.28 9.14
C GLY A 25 5.56 16.20 7.98
N PRO A 26 6.72 16.00 7.34
CA PRO A 26 7.13 16.85 6.22
C PRO A 26 6.16 16.86 5.06
N ALA A 27 5.57 15.70 4.71
CA ALA A 27 4.64 15.59 3.59
C ALA A 27 3.37 16.41 3.83
N LEU A 28 2.80 16.34 5.02
CA LEU A 28 1.59 17.07 5.37
C LEU A 28 1.87 18.54 5.70
N GLY A 29 3.01 18.81 6.31
CA GLY A 29 3.41 20.17 6.69
C GLY A 29 3.55 21.11 5.50
N GLN A 30 4.02 20.61 4.36
CA GLN A 30 4.14 21.38 3.12
C GLN A 30 2.81 21.91 2.63
N HIS A 31 1.72 21.21 2.93
CA HIS A 31 0.37 21.58 2.51
C HIS A 31 -0.43 22.28 3.60
N GLY A 32 0.17 22.49 4.79
CA GLY A 32 -0.50 23.17 5.90
C GLY A 32 -1.60 22.36 6.56
N VAL A 33 -1.58 21.04 6.40
CA VAL A 33 -2.58 20.13 6.96
C VAL A 33 -2.28 19.87 8.45
N ASN A 34 -3.34 19.69 9.26
CA ASN A 34 -3.19 19.31 10.66
C ASN A 34 -2.70 17.87 10.77
N ILE A 35 -1.44 17.71 11.08
CA ILE A 35 -0.76 16.40 11.12
C ILE A 35 -1.35 15.51 12.21
N MET A 36 -1.61 16.04 13.40
CA MET A 36 -2.13 15.25 14.52
C MET A 36 -3.54 14.74 14.26
N GLU A 37 -4.38 15.55 13.62
CA GLU A 37 -5.74 15.14 13.25
C GLU A 37 -5.70 13.98 12.25
N PHE A 38 -4.84 14.06 11.25
CA PHE A 38 -4.63 12.97 10.29
C PHE A 38 -4.15 11.70 10.99
N CYS A 39 -3.13 11.82 11.85
CA CYS A 39 -2.57 10.66 12.57
C CYS A 39 -3.64 9.95 13.41
N LYS A 40 -4.46 10.70 14.14
CA LYS A 40 -5.54 10.13 14.95
C LYS A 40 -6.57 9.39 14.09
N ALA A 41 -7.01 10.04 13.00
CA ALA A 41 -8.02 9.45 12.11
C ALA A 41 -7.49 8.19 11.42
N PHE A 42 -6.26 8.24 10.91
CA PHE A 42 -5.61 7.09 10.27
C PHE A 42 -5.44 5.93 11.25
N ASN A 43 -4.91 6.21 12.43
CA ASN A 43 -4.70 5.17 13.44
C ASN A 43 -6.02 4.51 13.86
N ALA A 44 -7.09 5.29 14.00
CA ALA A 44 -8.41 4.76 14.32
C ALA A 44 -8.94 3.83 13.22
N GLN A 45 -8.78 4.22 11.95
CA GLN A 45 -9.25 3.42 10.82
C GLN A 45 -8.45 2.14 10.62
N THR A 46 -7.15 2.16 10.91
CA THR A 46 -6.25 1.06 10.61
C THR A 46 -5.89 0.22 11.83
N ALA A 47 -6.52 0.46 12.98
CA ALA A 47 -6.21 -0.25 14.23
C ALA A 47 -6.33 -1.77 14.10
N GLN A 48 -7.29 -2.25 13.29
CA GLN A 48 -7.52 -3.68 13.08
C GLN A 48 -6.48 -4.34 12.18
N GLU A 49 -5.74 -3.56 11.41
CA GLU A 49 -4.74 -4.06 10.46
C GLU A 49 -3.32 -3.82 10.97
N ASN A 50 -3.17 -3.73 12.28
CA ASN A 50 -1.89 -3.44 12.92
C ASN A 50 -0.78 -4.37 12.43
N GLY A 51 0.37 -3.77 12.09
CA GLY A 51 1.53 -4.49 11.58
C GLY A 51 1.65 -4.55 10.07
N ARG A 52 0.62 -4.14 9.34
CA ARG A 52 0.68 -4.06 7.87
C ARG A 52 0.96 -2.65 7.41
N ILE A 53 1.65 -2.52 6.28
CA ILE A 53 1.86 -1.23 5.64
C ILE A 53 0.62 -0.90 4.81
N ILE A 54 0.00 0.23 5.09
CA ILE A 54 -1.23 0.66 4.42
C ILE A 54 -0.93 1.88 3.55
N PRO A 55 -1.16 1.79 2.23
CA PRO A 55 -1.09 2.97 1.37
C PRO A 55 -2.24 3.90 1.68
N VAL A 56 -1.96 5.18 1.79
CA VAL A 56 -2.97 6.20 2.01
C VAL A 56 -2.82 7.30 0.97
N GLU A 57 -3.94 7.74 0.43
CA GLU A 57 -4.01 8.86 -0.49
C GLU A 57 -4.78 9.99 0.18
N ILE A 58 -4.11 11.11 0.40
CA ILE A 58 -4.65 12.27 1.11
C ILE A 58 -4.92 13.38 0.09
N THR A 59 -6.16 13.84 0.02
CA THR A 59 -6.55 14.98 -0.81
C THR A 59 -6.64 16.23 0.05
N VAL A 60 -5.87 17.26 -0.28
CA VAL A 60 -5.81 18.53 0.44
C VAL A 60 -6.59 19.59 -0.33
N TYR A 61 -7.42 20.34 0.39
CA TYR A 61 -8.27 21.39 -0.19
C TYR A 61 -7.76 22.78 0.15
N GLU A 62 -8.29 23.80 -0.54
CA GLU A 62 -7.87 25.21 -0.38
C GLU A 62 -7.99 25.74 1.04
N ASP A 63 -8.99 25.28 1.78
CA ASP A 63 -9.21 25.71 3.17
C ASP A 63 -8.37 24.95 4.18
N ARG A 64 -7.38 24.21 3.71
CA ARG A 64 -6.49 23.36 4.53
C ARG A 64 -7.19 22.17 5.15
N SER A 65 -8.43 21.90 4.77
CA SER A 65 -9.09 20.64 5.12
C SER A 65 -8.54 19.51 4.25
N PHE A 66 -8.74 18.29 4.69
CA PHE A 66 -8.28 17.13 3.94
C PHE A 66 -9.28 15.99 4.03
N THR A 67 -9.25 15.11 3.04
CA THR A 67 -9.87 13.80 3.10
C THR A 67 -8.81 12.78 2.74
N PHE A 68 -8.97 11.56 3.24
CA PHE A 68 -8.03 10.51 2.87
C PHE A 68 -8.76 9.19 2.67
N ILE A 69 -8.18 8.36 1.82
CA ILE A 69 -8.64 6.99 1.60
C ILE A 69 -7.47 6.04 1.88
N THR A 70 -7.77 4.92 2.52
CA THR A 70 -6.79 3.85 2.72
C THR A 70 -7.03 2.78 1.68
N LYS A 71 -5.95 2.17 1.22
CA LYS A 71 -6.00 1.11 0.22
C LYS A 71 -5.53 -0.21 0.86
N THR A 72 -5.69 -1.31 0.14
CA THR A 72 -5.14 -2.58 0.59
C THR A 72 -3.62 -2.53 0.62
N PRO A 73 -2.95 -3.37 1.43
CA PRO A 73 -1.48 -3.36 1.49
C PRO A 73 -0.85 -3.49 0.10
N PRO A 74 0.33 -2.90 -0.14
CA PRO A 74 0.99 -3.02 -1.45
C PRO A 74 1.23 -4.48 -1.82
N ALA A 75 1.15 -4.79 -3.11
CA ALA A 75 1.36 -6.16 -3.60
C ALA A 75 2.72 -6.71 -3.15
N ALA A 76 3.78 -5.88 -3.20
CA ALA A 76 5.11 -6.29 -2.76
C ALA A 76 5.14 -6.71 -1.29
N VAL A 77 4.41 -5.99 -0.43
CA VAL A 77 4.32 -6.32 1.01
C VAL A 77 3.58 -7.64 1.20
N LEU A 78 2.48 -7.85 0.48
CA LEU A 78 1.72 -9.10 0.56
C LEU A 78 2.55 -10.30 0.10
N ILE A 79 3.34 -10.14 -0.94
CA ILE A 79 4.23 -11.19 -1.45
C ILE A 79 5.30 -11.53 -0.40
N LYS A 80 5.94 -10.52 0.18
CA LYS A 80 6.95 -10.73 1.23
C LYS A 80 6.36 -11.43 2.45
N GLU A 81 5.16 -11.04 2.84
CA GLU A 81 4.45 -11.65 3.97
C GLU A 81 4.14 -13.12 3.69
N ALA A 82 3.64 -13.45 2.51
CA ALA A 82 3.30 -14.81 2.11
C ALA A 82 4.51 -15.74 2.12
N LEU A 83 5.68 -15.24 1.74
CA LEU A 83 6.94 -16.00 1.68
C LEU A 83 7.82 -15.80 2.91
N ARG A 84 7.39 -14.98 3.86
CA ARG A 84 8.17 -14.62 5.05
C ARG A 84 9.55 -14.04 4.70
N LEU A 85 9.58 -13.22 3.64
CA LEU A 85 10.80 -12.54 3.20
C LEU A 85 10.88 -11.15 3.83
N GLU A 86 12.08 -10.76 4.25
CA GLU A 86 12.32 -9.40 4.73
C GLU A 86 12.51 -8.43 3.55
N LYS A 87 13.09 -8.92 2.47
CA LYS A 87 13.49 -8.10 1.34
C LYS A 87 13.44 -8.89 0.03
N GLY A 88 13.07 -8.23 -1.05
CA GLY A 88 13.14 -8.80 -2.39
C GLY A 88 14.59 -8.89 -2.90
N SER A 89 14.77 -9.46 -4.07
CA SER A 89 16.08 -9.60 -4.70
C SER A 89 16.60 -8.25 -5.23
N ALA A 90 17.89 -8.01 -5.03
CA ALA A 90 18.58 -6.88 -5.64
C ALA A 90 18.83 -7.12 -7.14
N GLU A 91 18.87 -8.39 -7.57
CA GLU A 91 19.07 -8.79 -8.96
C GLU A 91 17.98 -9.80 -9.36
N PRO A 92 16.72 -9.33 -9.56
CA PRO A 92 15.58 -10.23 -9.69
C PRO A 92 15.62 -11.14 -10.91
N ASN A 93 16.34 -10.77 -11.96
CA ASN A 93 16.49 -11.60 -13.15
C ASN A 93 17.56 -12.68 -13.02
N ARG A 94 18.40 -12.59 -11.99
CA ARG A 94 19.50 -13.55 -11.74
C ARG A 94 19.31 -14.34 -10.44
N ASN A 95 19.01 -13.64 -9.37
CA ASN A 95 18.89 -14.22 -8.02
C ASN A 95 17.42 -14.29 -7.62
N LYS A 96 16.88 -15.51 -7.61
CA LYS A 96 15.51 -15.73 -7.14
C LYS A 96 15.52 -15.98 -5.64
N VAL A 97 14.63 -15.29 -4.91
CA VAL A 97 14.59 -15.36 -3.45
C VAL A 97 13.40 -16.16 -2.91
N GLY A 98 12.52 -16.61 -3.78
CA GLY A 98 11.37 -17.40 -3.35
C GLY A 98 10.52 -17.83 -4.54
N ARG A 99 9.46 -18.56 -4.21
CA ARG A 99 8.51 -19.06 -5.20
C ARG A 99 7.10 -19.01 -4.61
N LEU A 100 6.15 -18.46 -5.37
CA LEU A 100 4.74 -18.44 -5.00
C LEU A 100 4.01 -19.58 -5.68
N SER A 101 3.24 -20.33 -4.92
CA SER A 101 2.32 -21.32 -5.50
C SER A 101 1.11 -20.60 -6.11
N ARG A 102 0.38 -21.30 -6.97
CA ARG A 102 -0.83 -20.78 -7.60
C ARG A 102 -1.84 -20.30 -6.54
N ASP A 103 -2.02 -21.07 -5.48
CA ASP A 103 -2.97 -20.72 -4.41
C ASP A 103 -2.55 -19.47 -3.66
N GLN A 104 -1.26 -19.29 -3.39
CA GLN A 104 -0.73 -18.09 -2.74
C GLN A 104 -0.95 -16.85 -3.60
N VAL A 105 -0.69 -16.96 -4.91
CA VAL A 105 -0.90 -15.84 -5.84
C VAL A 105 -2.38 -15.46 -5.89
N ARG A 106 -3.27 -16.43 -5.95
CA ARG A 106 -4.72 -16.19 -5.96
C ARG A 106 -5.20 -15.55 -4.67
N ALA A 107 -4.70 -15.97 -3.52
CA ALA A 107 -5.04 -15.38 -2.22
C ALA A 107 -4.63 -13.91 -2.16
N ILE A 108 -3.43 -13.58 -2.63
CA ILE A 108 -2.95 -12.19 -2.70
C ILE A 108 -3.83 -11.39 -3.67
N ALA A 109 -4.15 -11.97 -4.82
CA ALA A 109 -4.99 -11.33 -5.83
C ALA A 109 -6.38 -11.00 -5.28
N GLU A 110 -6.99 -11.91 -4.54
CA GLU A 110 -8.29 -11.68 -3.91
C GLU A 110 -8.24 -10.54 -2.89
N THR A 111 -7.20 -10.49 -2.07
CA THR A 111 -7.00 -9.43 -1.08
C THR A 111 -6.86 -8.07 -1.77
N LYS A 112 -6.15 -8.01 -2.88
CA LYS A 112 -5.84 -6.78 -3.60
C LYS A 112 -6.91 -6.37 -4.61
N LEU A 113 -7.83 -7.27 -4.95
CA LEU A 113 -8.80 -7.07 -6.03
C LEU A 113 -9.57 -5.75 -5.96
N PRO A 114 -10.02 -5.26 -4.79
CA PRO A 114 -10.73 -3.97 -4.72
C PRO A 114 -9.94 -2.78 -5.25
N ASP A 115 -8.61 -2.82 -5.19
CA ASP A 115 -7.74 -1.73 -5.63
C ASP A 115 -7.20 -1.92 -7.05
N LEU A 116 -7.49 -3.06 -7.68
CA LEU A 116 -7.00 -3.38 -9.02
C LEU A 116 -8.08 -3.12 -10.06
N ASN A 117 -7.64 -2.84 -11.28
CA ASN A 117 -8.53 -2.73 -12.45
C ASN A 117 -8.74 -4.07 -13.14
N ALA A 118 -8.50 -5.18 -12.45
CA ALA A 118 -8.67 -6.52 -12.98
C ALA A 118 -10.14 -6.90 -13.11
N ARG A 119 -10.45 -7.66 -14.15
CA ARG A 119 -11.82 -8.13 -14.40
C ARG A 119 -12.24 -9.24 -13.43
N ASP A 120 -11.30 -10.07 -13.03
CA ASP A 120 -11.55 -11.22 -12.15
C ASP A 120 -10.26 -11.58 -11.40
N VAL A 121 -10.34 -12.62 -10.56
CA VAL A 121 -9.21 -13.09 -9.75
C VAL A 121 -8.06 -13.59 -10.63
N ASP A 122 -8.36 -14.28 -11.74
CA ASP A 122 -7.32 -14.81 -12.63
C ASP A 122 -6.53 -13.66 -13.28
N HIS A 123 -7.21 -12.62 -13.72
CA HIS A 123 -6.55 -11.42 -14.26
C HIS A 123 -5.72 -10.72 -13.18
N ALA A 124 -6.27 -10.60 -11.96
CA ALA A 124 -5.54 -10.03 -10.82
C ALA A 124 -4.29 -10.86 -10.49
N ALA A 125 -4.38 -12.18 -10.57
CA ALA A 125 -3.24 -13.08 -10.34
C ALA A 125 -2.10 -12.82 -11.32
N LEU A 126 -2.38 -12.49 -12.58
CA LEU A 126 -1.36 -12.14 -13.56
C LEU A 126 -0.65 -10.84 -13.18
N ILE A 127 -1.39 -9.86 -12.66
CA ILE A 127 -0.83 -8.59 -12.19
C ILE A 127 0.13 -8.84 -11.01
N ILE A 128 -0.31 -9.63 -10.05
CA ILE A 128 0.51 -10.00 -8.87
C ILE A 128 1.75 -10.79 -9.31
N ALA A 129 1.60 -11.70 -10.26
CA ALA A 129 2.72 -12.48 -10.80
C ALA A 129 3.80 -11.58 -11.39
N GLY A 130 3.40 -10.54 -12.14
CA GLY A 130 4.35 -9.55 -12.68
C GLY A 130 5.12 -8.83 -11.59
N THR A 131 4.44 -8.39 -10.53
CA THR A 131 5.08 -7.75 -9.38
C THR A 131 6.06 -8.71 -8.69
N ALA A 132 5.66 -9.97 -8.50
CA ALA A 132 6.51 -10.98 -7.88
C ALA A 132 7.79 -11.22 -8.70
N ARG A 133 7.67 -11.32 -10.00
CA ARG A 133 8.83 -11.49 -10.89
C ARG A 133 9.80 -10.31 -10.77
N SER A 134 9.28 -9.09 -10.64
CA SER A 134 10.11 -7.90 -10.47
C SER A 134 10.87 -7.90 -9.14
N MET A 135 10.42 -8.70 -8.17
CA MET A 135 11.06 -8.85 -6.86
C MET A 135 12.02 -10.05 -6.80
N GLY A 136 12.16 -10.80 -7.89
CA GLY A 136 12.95 -12.03 -7.90
C GLY A 136 12.22 -13.23 -7.32
N VAL A 137 10.91 -13.24 -7.40
CA VAL A 137 10.07 -14.35 -6.93
C VAL A 137 9.50 -15.09 -8.14
N GLU A 138 9.68 -16.40 -8.18
CA GLU A 138 9.08 -17.25 -9.21
C GLU A 138 7.61 -17.49 -8.88
N VAL A 139 6.79 -17.65 -9.90
CA VAL A 139 5.34 -17.81 -9.74
C VAL A 139 4.85 -19.01 -10.55
N ASP A 140 4.07 -19.87 -9.91
CA ASP A 140 3.41 -21.01 -10.54
C ASP A 140 2.02 -20.59 -11.01
N LEU A 141 1.89 -20.29 -12.30
CA LEU A 141 0.60 -19.99 -12.92
C LEU A 141 0.32 -20.92 -14.09
#